data_ba32c6f2453d400e8f13788e08e6fd01
#
_entry.id   ba32c6f2453d400e8f13788e08e6fd01
#
_cell.length_a   1.000
_cell.length_b   1.000
_cell.length_c   1.000
_cell.angle_alpha   90.00
_cell.angle_beta   90.00
_cell.angle_gamma   90.00
#
_symmetry.space_group_name_H-M   'P 1'
#
loop_
_entity.id
_entity.type
_entity.pdbx_description
1 polymer ?
#
loop_
_entity_poly.entity_id
_entity_poly.type
_entity_poly.pdbx_seq_one_letter_code
_entity_poly.pdbx_strand_id
1 'polypeptide(L)'
;MKKENIYKSTCSYCGVGCGIVVKKDRKGGISVEGDKDHPVNQGMLCSKGMNLHYAMQDKSDRLLYPEMRWSRNHPRQRVGWSTAIKRAAAVF
;
A
#
# COMPACT_ATOMS: atom_id res chain seq x y z
N MET A 1 -6.70 27.95 -1.83
CA MET A 1 -7.56 26.77 -1.68
C MET A 1 -6.74 25.52 -1.58
N LYS A 2 -7.02 24.74 -0.56
CA LYS A 2 -6.33 23.46 -0.36
C LYS A 2 -6.95 22.42 -1.28
N LYS A 3 -6.18 21.97 -2.27
CA LYS A 3 -6.57 20.80 -3.06
C LYS A 3 -6.20 19.56 -2.28
N GLU A 4 -7.19 18.80 -1.85
CA GLU A 4 -6.97 17.46 -1.36
C GLU A 4 -6.64 16.56 -2.55
N ASN A 5 -5.61 15.75 -2.40
CA ASN A 5 -5.32 14.72 -3.39
C ASN A 5 -6.23 13.53 -3.12
N ILE A 6 -7.02 13.19 -4.12
CA ILE A 6 -8.01 12.12 -4.05
C ILE A 6 -7.59 11.02 -5.02
N TYR A 7 -7.51 9.80 -4.53
CA TYR A 7 -7.14 8.64 -5.32
C TYR A 7 -8.18 7.53 -5.15
N LYS A 8 -8.51 6.84 -6.23
CA LYS A 8 -9.39 5.68 -6.20
C LYS A 8 -8.58 4.40 -6.29
N SER A 9 -8.95 3.41 -5.50
CA SER A 9 -8.25 2.13 -5.46
C SER A 9 -9.20 1.02 -5.01
N THR A 10 -8.65 -0.14 -4.79
CA THR A 10 -9.39 -1.32 -4.32
C THR A 10 -8.89 -1.71 -2.94
N CYS A 11 -9.81 -2.08 -2.06
CA CYS A 11 -9.46 -2.55 -0.71
C CYS A 11 -8.55 -3.78 -0.81
N SER A 12 -7.50 -3.79 0.02
CA SER A 12 -6.46 -4.81 -0.03
C SER A 12 -6.72 -6.04 0.86
N TYR A 13 -7.82 -6.05 1.64
CA TYR A 13 -7.99 -7.12 2.62
C TYR A 13 -8.58 -8.39 2.03
N CYS A 14 -9.81 -8.38 1.61
CA CYS A 14 -10.44 -9.61 1.13
C CYS A 14 -10.69 -9.55 -0.37
N GLY A 15 -11.09 -10.68 -0.95
CA GLY A 15 -11.30 -10.81 -2.39
C GLY A 15 -12.59 -10.20 -2.92
N VAL A 16 -13.37 -9.53 -2.10
CA VAL A 16 -14.61 -8.89 -2.55
C VAL A 16 -14.34 -7.78 -3.56
N GLY A 17 -13.23 -7.05 -3.39
CA GLY A 17 -12.83 -6.02 -4.34
C GLY A 17 -13.55 -4.69 -4.12
N CYS A 18 -13.82 -4.32 -2.88
CA CYS A 18 -14.49 -3.07 -2.55
C CYS A 18 -13.69 -1.87 -3.05
N GLY A 19 -14.36 -0.93 -3.72
CA GLY A 19 -13.74 0.32 -4.15
C GLY A 19 -13.59 1.28 -2.99
N ILE A 20 -12.42 1.89 -2.91
CA ILE A 20 -12.10 2.87 -1.89
C ILE A 20 -11.65 4.18 -2.51
N VAL A 21 -11.85 5.26 -1.76
CA VAL A 21 -11.31 6.57 -2.07
C VAL A 21 -10.30 6.92 -0.98
N VAL A 22 -9.08 7.18 -1.37
CA VAL A 22 -8.01 7.59 -0.47
C VAL A 22 -7.83 9.09 -0.61
N LYS A 23 -7.91 9.81 0.49
CA LYS A 23 -7.71 11.26 0.52
C LYS A 23 -6.44 11.58 1.30
N LYS A 24 -5.61 12.41 0.73
CA LYS A 24 -4.38 12.87 1.35
C LYS A 24 -4.45 14.38 1.53
N ASP A 25 -4.34 14.84 2.76
CA ASP A 25 -4.31 16.27 3.04
C ASP A 25 -2.89 16.86 2.90
N ARG A 26 -2.78 18.17 3.06
CA ARG A 26 -1.49 18.87 2.95
C ARG A 26 -0.50 18.50 4.04
N LYS A 27 -0.99 18.07 5.17
CA LYS A 27 -0.16 17.71 6.34
C LYS A 27 0.32 16.25 6.27
N GLY A 28 -0.03 15.54 5.20
CA GLY A 28 0.32 14.14 5.05
C GLY A 28 -0.65 13.18 5.73
N GLY A 29 -1.77 13.67 6.26
CA GLY A 29 -2.82 12.83 6.82
C GLY A 29 -3.54 12.07 5.71
N ILE A 30 -3.82 10.79 5.97
CA ILE A 30 -4.48 9.91 5.01
C ILE A 30 -5.80 9.44 5.61
N SER A 31 -6.87 9.53 4.83
CA SER A 31 -8.17 8.99 5.20
C SER A 31 -8.70 8.11 4.08
N VAL A 32 -9.52 7.14 4.43
CA VAL A 32 -10.11 6.18 3.50
C VAL A 32 -11.62 6.15 3.70
N GLU A 33 -12.35 6.21 2.60
CA GLU A 33 -13.80 6.01 2.60
C GLU A 33 -14.20 5.12 1.43
N GLY A 34 -15.44 4.63 1.43
CA GLY A 34 -15.96 3.83 0.33
C GLY A 34 -16.21 4.68 -0.91
N ASP A 35 -15.93 4.12 -2.07
CA ASP A 35 -16.22 4.76 -3.35
C ASP A 35 -17.71 4.54 -3.68
N LYS A 36 -18.49 5.62 -3.62
CA LYS A 36 -19.93 5.57 -3.87
C LYS A 36 -20.29 5.18 -5.29
N ASP A 37 -19.38 5.41 -6.22
CA ASP A 37 -19.58 5.09 -7.63
C ASP A 37 -19.14 3.67 -7.99
N HIS A 38 -18.56 2.94 -7.05
CA HIS A 38 -18.06 1.60 -7.33
C HIS A 38 -19.18 0.57 -7.29
N PRO A 39 -19.30 -0.27 -8.32
CA PRO A 39 -20.44 -1.19 -8.42
C PRO A 39 -20.44 -2.31 -7.37
N VAL A 40 -19.30 -2.67 -6.83
CA VAL A 40 -19.17 -3.77 -5.87
C VAL A 40 -19.77 -3.41 -4.52
N ASN A 41 -19.43 -2.24 -3.99
CA ASN A 41 -19.77 -1.88 -2.60
C ASN A 41 -20.57 -0.58 -2.46
N GLN A 42 -20.67 0.21 -3.51
CA GLN A 42 -21.50 1.44 -3.54
C GLN A 42 -21.25 2.37 -2.34
N GLY A 43 -20.00 2.50 -1.95
CA GLY A 43 -19.58 3.36 -0.84
C GLY A 43 -19.56 2.69 0.52
N MET A 44 -19.98 1.44 0.64
CA MET A 44 -20.00 0.73 1.92
C MET A 44 -18.69 -0.03 2.14
N LEU A 45 -18.16 0.06 3.35
CA LEU A 45 -16.95 -0.67 3.73
C LEU A 45 -17.20 -1.39 5.07
N CYS A 46 -16.56 -2.55 5.24
CA CYS A 46 -16.49 -3.20 6.54
C CYS A 46 -15.44 -2.52 7.43
N SER A 47 -15.32 -2.96 8.68
CA SER A 47 -14.37 -2.37 9.62
C SER A 47 -12.92 -2.43 9.13
N LYS A 48 -12.54 -3.46 8.37
CA LYS A 48 -11.19 -3.57 7.82
C LYS A 48 -10.91 -2.49 6.77
N GLY A 49 -11.84 -2.32 5.83
CA GLY A 49 -11.71 -1.31 4.79
C GLY A 49 -11.70 0.11 5.34
N MET A 50 -12.58 0.38 6.30
CA MET A 50 -12.66 1.71 6.94
C MET A 50 -11.38 2.09 7.70
N ASN A 51 -10.59 1.12 8.10
CA ASN A 51 -9.38 1.34 8.90
C ASN A 51 -8.07 1.11 8.13
N LEU A 52 -8.13 1.02 6.80
CA LEU A 52 -6.95 0.83 5.96
C LEU A 52 -5.89 1.90 6.15
N HIS A 53 -6.30 3.14 6.42
CA HIS A 53 -5.39 4.26 6.55
C HIS A 53 -4.41 4.10 7.71
N TYR A 54 -4.76 3.36 8.75
CA TYR A 54 -3.85 3.12 9.86
C TYR A 54 -2.59 2.35 9.42
N ALA A 55 -2.74 1.40 8.50
CA ALA A 55 -1.59 0.68 7.96
C ALA A 55 -0.67 1.54 7.10
N MET A 56 -1.19 2.65 6.58
CA MET A 56 -0.44 3.55 5.71
C MET A 56 0.25 4.69 6.46
N GLN A 57 -0.19 4.99 7.67
CA GLN A 57 0.30 6.15 8.42
C GLN A 57 1.60 5.89 9.13
N ASP A 58 1.77 4.72 9.74
CA ASP A 58 2.98 4.38 10.48
C ASP A 58 3.91 3.53 9.61
N LYS A 59 5.10 4.04 9.39
CA LYS A 59 6.13 3.38 8.58
C LYS A 59 7.28 2.83 9.41
N SER A 60 7.19 2.92 10.74
CA SER A 60 8.32 2.54 11.61
C SER A 60 8.74 1.08 11.46
N ASP A 61 7.78 0.18 11.28
CA ASP A 61 8.01 -1.26 11.12
C ASP A 61 7.98 -1.72 9.67
N ARG A 62 7.82 -0.79 8.73
CA ARG A 62 7.62 -1.15 7.34
C ARG A 62 8.95 -1.27 6.62
N LEU A 63 9.09 -2.32 5.82
CA LEU A 63 10.22 -2.45 4.89
C LEU A 63 10.04 -1.44 3.76
N LEU A 64 10.96 -0.47 3.70
CA LEU A 64 10.89 0.62 2.72
C LEU A 64 11.82 0.39 1.53
N TYR A 65 12.74 -0.54 1.65
CA TYR A 65 13.76 -0.81 0.65
C TYR A 65 13.91 -2.30 0.46
N PRO A 66 14.26 -2.75 -0.76
CA PRO A 66 14.54 -4.15 -0.95
C PRO A 66 15.79 -4.58 -0.20
N GLU A 67 15.75 -5.78 0.34
CA GLU A 67 16.88 -6.41 1.01
C GLU A 67 17.11 -7.79 0.41
N MET A 68 18.36 -8.18 0.31
CA MET A 68 18.69 -9.52 -0.16
C MET A 68 19.95 -10.03 0.52
N ARG A 69 20.11 -11.34 0.51
CA ARG A 69 21.35 -12.01 0.91
C ARG A 69 21.87 -12.80 -0.28
N TRP A 70 23.18 -12.82 -0.44
CA TRP A 70 23.81 -13.48 -1.58
C TRP A 70 23.85 -15.01 -1.44
N SER A 71 23.84 -15.50 -0.20
CA SER A 71 23.74 -16.92 0.11
C SER A 71 23.11 -17.11 1.48
N ARG A 72 22.80 -18.36 1.84
CA ARG A 72 22.18 -18.68 3.14
C ARG A 72 22.99 -18.18 4.32
N ASN A 73 24.30 -18.18 4.20
CA ASN A 73 25.20 -17.85 5.31
C ASN A 73 25.54 -16.35 5.37
N HIS A 74 25.03 -15.56 4.45
CA HIS A 74 25.26 -14.11 4.46
C HIS A 74 24.10 -13.37 5.12
N PRO A 75 24.37 -12.27 5.81
CA PRO A 75 23.29 -11.42 6.34
C PRO A 75 22.55 -10.72 5.22
N ARG A 76 21.31 -10.35 5.48
CA ARG A 76 20.54 -9.54 4.54
C ARG A 76 21.15 -8.14 4.45
N GLN A 77 21.22 -7.61 3.25
CA GLN A 77 21.76 -6.28 2.97
C GLN A 77 20.75 -5.50 2.15
N ARG A 78 20.66 -4.22 2.45
CA ARG A 78 19.86 -3.31 1.63
C ARG A 78 20.51 -3.18 0.26
N VAL A 79 19.68 -3.32 -0.80
CA VAL A 79 20.13 -3.19 -2.19
C VAL A 79 19.18 -2.23 -2.93
N GLY A 80 19.62 -1.75 -4.09
CA GLY A 80 18.76 -0.97 -4.96
C GLY A 80 17.75 -1.86 -5.68
N TRP A 81 16.68 -1.27 -6.17
CA TRP A 81 15.64 -2.00 -6.91
C TRP A 81 16.18 -2.68 -8.16
N SER A 82 17.09 -2.02 -8.89
CA SER A 82 17.68 -2.62 -10.09
C SER A 82 18.41 -3.92 -9.77
N THR A 83 19.21 -3.92 -8.71
CA THR A 83 19.95 -5.11 -8.27
C THR A 83 18.99 -6.21 -7.82
N ALA A 84 17.98 -5.88 -7.04
CA ALA A 84 16.99 -6.84 -6.55
C ALA A 84 16.24 -7.53 -7.70
N ILE A 85 15.78 -6.74 -8.66
CA ILE A 85 15.01 -7.24 -9.80
C ILE A 85 15.88 -8.12 -10.70
N LYS A 86 17.10 -7.70 -11.00
CA LYS A 86 18.04 -8.49 -11.82
C LYS A 86 18.36 -9.83 -11.17
N ARG A 87 18.59 -9.82 -9.86
CA ARG A 87 18.89 -11.05 -9.14
C ARG A 87 17.69 -11.99 -9.11
N ALA A 88 16.51 -11.49 -8.85
CA ALA A 88 15.30 -12.30 -8.88
C ALA A 88 15.06 -12.90 -10.26
N ALA A 89 15.20 -12.11 -11.31
CA ALA A 89 15.05 -12.57 -12.68
C ALA A 89 16.08 -13.65 -13.07
N ALA A 90 17.31 -13.53 -12.59
CA ALA A 90 18.36 -14.49 -12.88
C ALA A 90 18.13 -15.85 -12.21
N VAL A 91 17.43 -15.87 -11.06
CA VAL A 91 17.14 -17.12 -10.33
C VAL A 91 15.90 -17.81 -10.88
N PHE A 92 14.93 -17.05 -11.37
CA PHE A 92 13.73 -17.61 -12.02
C PHE A 92 13.97 -17.96 -13.49
#